data_a24a0fff9bf98ebf96f41d166ca8bf63
#
_entry.id   a24a0fff9bf98ebf96f41d166ca8bf63
#
_cell.length_a   1.000
_cell.length_b   1.000
_cell.length_c   1.000
_cell.angle_alpha   90.00
_cell.angle_beta   90.00
_cell.angle_gamma   90.00
#
_symmetry.space_group_name_H-M   'P 1'
#
loop_
_entity.id
_entity.type
_entity.pdbx_description
1 polymer ?
#
loop_
_entity_poly.entity_id
_entity_poly.type
_entity_poly.pdbx_seq_one_letter_code
_entity_poly.pdbx_strand_id
1 'polypeptide(L)'
;MTAEDTYKTIAEPSEGIYTEKRSKFIAIALPVRTLDEIKAHLETYQKKYYDAQHVCYAYMLRAARKDFRANDNGEPSGTAGKPILGQINSNELTDILIIVVRYFGGIKLGTSGLIVAYKAAAAEAIAAATVIEKTVDEEVTIMFEYPFMNDVMRIVKEEEPEILRQSYDMDCSMTLRIRSSMMPKLRARLEKVETARILEED
;
A
#
# COMPACT_ATOMS: atom_id res chain seq x y z
N MET A 1 -9.05 21.80 -3.24
CA MET A 1 -8.98 20.60 -2.39
C MET A 1 -7.57 20.04 -2.62
N THR A 2 -6.69 20.25 -1.68
CA THR A 2 -5.35 19.62 -1.69
C THR A 2 -5.57 18.12 -1.65
N ALA A 3 -5.13 17.39 -2.68
CA ALA A 3 -5.06 15.94 -2.59
C ALA A 3 -4.24 15.60 -1.36
N GLU A 4 -4.81 14.80 -0.45
CA GLU A 4 -4.04 14.29 0.68
C GLU A 4 -2.90 13.47 0.08
N ASP A 5 -1.69 13.99 0.19
CA ASP A 5 -0.47 13.35 -0.29
C ASP A 5 0.15 12.44 0.78
N THR A 6 -0.68 11.95 1.69
CA THR A 6 -0.33 10.97 2.71
C THR A 6 -1.30 9.80 2.68
N TYR A 7 -0.83 8.65 3.14
CA TYR A 7 -1.64 7.45 3.32
C TYR A 7 -1.16 6.65 4.54
N LYS A 8 -2.09 5.87 5.12
CA LYS A 8 -1.80 5.01 6.26
C LYS A 8 -1.54 3.57 5.83
N THR A 9 -0.52 2.96 6.39
CA THR A 9 -0.19 1.55 6.23
C THR A 9 0.35 0.98 7.55
N ILE A 10 0.80 -0.27 7.54
CA ILE A 10 1.45 -0.88 8.70
C ILE A 10 2.96 -0.97 8.49
N ALA A 11 3.74 -0.82 9.57
CA ALA A 11 5.20 -0.84 9.50
C ALA A 11 5.77 -2.24 9.28
N GLU A 12 5.17 -3.24 9.91
CA GLU A 12 5.64 -4.62 9.99
C GLU A 12 4.47 -5.61 10.07
N PRO A 13 4.69 -6.91 9.82
CA PRO A 13 3.67 -7.94 9.99
C PRO A 13 3.12 -7.97 11.41
N SER A 14 1.81 -8.20 11.53
CA SER A 14 1.12 -8.40 12.81
C SER A 14 0.15 -9.56 12.73
N GLU A 15 -0.17 -10.13 13.88
CA GLU A 15 -1.10 -11.24 13.99
C GLU A 15 -2.17 -10.95 15.03
N GLY A 16 -3.36 -11.50 14.78
CA GLY A 16 -4.48 -11.49 15.72
C GLY A 16 -5.23 -12.81 15.70
N ILE A 17 -5.85 -13.17 16.80
CA ILE A 17 -6.62 -14.42 16.91
C ILE A 17 -7.99 -14.11 17.47
N TYR A 18 -9.00 -14.68 16.84
CA TYR A 18 -10.38 -14.67 17.32
C TYR A 18 -10.92 -16.10 17.39
N THR A 19 -11.66 -16.41 18.43
CA THR A 19 -12.28 -17.73 18.61
C THR A 19 -13.77 -17.57 18.84
N GLU A 20 -14.56 -18.41 18.17
CA GLU A 20 -16.01 -18.47 18.32
C GLU A 20 -16.49 -19.90 18.17
N LYS A 21 -17.26 -20.40 19.14
CA LYS A 21 -17.83 -21.76 19.12
C LYS A 21 -16.80 -22.83 18.75
N ARG A 22 -15.62 -22.79 19.38
CA ARG A 22 -14.45 -23.65 19.12
C ARG A 22 -13.78 -23.47 17.75
N SER A 23 -14.34 -22.67 16.83
CA SER A 23 -13.64 -22.29 15.60
C SER A 23 -12.55 -21.27 15.94
N LYS A 24 -11.37 -21.43 15.32
CA LYS A 24 -10.22 -20.52 15.49
C LYS A 24 -9.95 -19.77 14.19
N PHE A 25 -9.83 -18.47 14.31
CA PHE A 25 -9.52 -17.55 13.20
C PHE A 25 -8.19 -16.89 13.50
N ILE A 26 -7.18 -17.13 12.65
CA ILE A 26 -5.84 -16.56 12.76
C ILE A 26 -5.71 -15.52 11.66
N ALA A 27 -5.63 -14.26 12.02
CA ALA A 27 -5.44 -13.17 11.09
C ALA A 27 -3.98 -12.74 11.05
N ILE A 28 -3.44 -12.56 9.85
CA ILE A 28 -2.09 -12.07 9.59
C ILE A 28 -2.21 -10.83 8.72
N ALA A 29 -1.78 -9.69 9.21
CA ALA A 29 -1.67 -8.45 8.45
C ALA A 29 -0.22 -8.26 7.99
N LEU A 30 -0.04 -7.98 6.71
CA LEU A 30 1.26 -7.90 6.05
C LEU A 30 1.35 -6.60 5.25
N PRO A 31 2.43 -5.80 5.41
CA PRO A 31 2.69 -4.69 4.50
C PRO A 31 3.09 -5.25 3.13
N VAL A 32 2.43 -4.76 2.07
CA VAL A 32 2.67 -5.18 0.67
C VAL A 32 2.56 -3.98 -0.26
N ARG A 33 3.23 -4.01 -1.40
CA ARG A 33 3.19 -2.94 -2.41
C ARG A 33 2.79 -3.43 -3.80
N THR A 34 2.98 -4.72 -4.08
CA THR A 34 2.79 -5.31 -5.40
C THR A 34 1.93 -6.56 -5.35
N LEU A 35 1.32 -6.90 -6.49
CA LEU A 35 0.59 -8.16 -6.64
C LEU A 35 1.49 -9.39 -6.51
N ASP A 36 2.77 -9.27 -6.88
CA ASP A 36 3.72 -10.37 -6.77
C ASP A 36 4.08 -10.67 -5.31
N GLU A 37 4.25 -9.63 -4.47
CA GLU A 37 4.40 -9.80 -3.01
C GLU A 37 3.16 -10.47 -2.41
N ILE A 38 1.95 -10.06 -2.80
CA ILE A 38 0.70 -10.68 -2.35
C ILE A 38 0.67 -12.16 -2.71
N LYS A 39 1.00 -12.51 -3.96
CA LYS A 39 1.08 -13.90 -4.41
C LYS A 39 2.04 -14.73 -3.58
N ALA A 40 3.25 -14.22 -3.37
CA ALA A 40 4.29 -14.89 -2.60
C ALA A 40 3.84 -15.14 -1.15
N HIS A 41 3.21 -14.15 -0.52
CA HIS A 41 2.65 -14.31 0.83
C HIS A 41 1.51 -15.34 0.86
N LEU A 42 0.57 -15.29 -0.08
CA LEU A 42 -0.53 -16.24 -0.14
C LEU A 42 -0.02 -17.69 -0.30
N GLU A 43 0.96 -17.93 -1.17
CA GLU A 43 1.59 -19.24 -1.32
C GLU A 43 2.28 -19.71 -0.03
N THR A 44 2.99 -18.81 0.64
CA THR A 44 3.68 -19.11 1.89
C THR A 44 2.69 -19.51 2.99
N TYR A 45 1.63 -18.72 3.18
CA TYR A 45 0.64 -18.98 4.23
C TYR A 45 -0.28 -20.16 3.92
N GLN A 46 -0.61 -20.41 2.64
CA GLN A 46 -1.31 -21.63 2.23
C GLN A 46 -0.49 -22.90 2.51
N LYS A 47 0.82 -22.85 2.29
CA LYS A 47 1.72 -23.97 2.65
C LYS A 47 1.87 -24.12 4.17
N LYS A 48 2.01 -23.01 4.90
CA LYS A 48 2.12 -23.01 6.37
C LYS A 48 0.89 -23.60 7.04
N TYR A 49 -0.29 -23.29 6.52
CA TYR A 49 -1.59 -23.71 7.05
C TYR A 49 -2.31 -24.68 6.11
N TYR A 50 -1.56 -25.65 5.57
CA TYR A 50 -2.05 -26.60 4.57
C TYR A 50 -3.23 -27.47 5.05
N ASP A 51 -3.39 -27.62 6.36
CA ASP A 51 -4.45 -28.37 7.03
C ASP A 51 -5.68 -27.51 7.38
N ALA A 52 -5.62 -26.20 7.12
CA ALA A 52 -6.75 -25.32 7.33
C ALA A 52 -7.79 -25.46 6.21
N GLN A 53 -9.07 -25.37 6.57
CA GLN A 53 -10.16 -25.48 5.59
C GLN A 53 -10.28 -24.25 4.71
N HIS A 54 -10.02 -23.07 5.27
CA HIS A 54 -10.18 -21.79 4.57
C HIS A 54 -9.02 -20.86 4.89
N VAL A 55 -8.45 -20.26 3.84
CA VAL A 55 -7.41 -19.21 3.90
C VAL A 55 -7.94 -18.02 3.12
N CYS A 56 -8.83 -17.27 3.76
CA CYS A 56 -9.48 -16.09 3.17
C CYS A 56 -8.59 -14.87 3.25
N TYR A 57 -8.77 -13.91 2.35
CA TYR A 57 -7.95 -12.70 2.36
C TYR A 57 -8.63 -11.49 1.75
N ALA A 58 -8.11 -10.33 2.06
CA ALA A 58 -8.34 -9.11 1.33
C ALA A 58 -7.07 -8.27 1.29
N TYR A 59 -6.93 -7.47 0.25
CA TYR A 59 -5.85 -6.48 0.14
C TYR A 59 -6.35 -5.15 -0.42
N MET A 60 -5.57 -4.12 -0.14
CA MET A 60 -5.69 -2.79 -0.68
C MET A 60 -4.29 -2.31 -1.05
N LEU A 61 -4.13 -1.76 -2.25
CA LEU A 61 -2.86 -1.24 -2.75
C LEU A 61 -2.97 0.23 -3.15
N ARG A 62 -1.85 0.91 -3.07
CA ARG A 62 -1.60 2.29 -3.48
C ARG A 62 -2.41 3.32 -2.68
N ALA A 63 -1.91 4.55 -2.61
CA ALA A 63 -2.54 5.66 -1.90
C ALA A 63 -3.95 5.96 -2.42
N ALA A 64 -4.19 5.83 -3.73
CA ALA A 64 -5.51 6.05 -4.33
C ALA A 64 -6.56 5.00 -3.94
N ARG A 65 -6.16 3.86 -3.36
CA ARG A 65 -7.02 2.79 -2.86
C ARG A 65 -8.03 2.25 -3.89
N LYS A 66 -7.62 2.21 -5.16
CA LYS A 66 -8.43 1.69 -6.28
C LYS A 66 -8.15 0.23 -6.59
N ASP A 67 -6.99 -0.27 -6.18
CA ASP A 67 -6.55 -1.64 -6.42
C ASP A 67 -6.81 -2.47 -5.16
N PHE A 68 -7.90 -3.21 -5.14
CA PHE A 68 -8.29 -4.05 -4.00
C PHE A 68 -8.92 -5.36 -4.45
N ARG A 69 -8.89 -6.35 -3.57
CA ARG A 69 -9.58 -7.61 -3.76
C ARG A 69 -9.99 -8.22 -2.43
N ALA A 70 -11.10 -8.95 -2.45
CA ALA A 70 -11.58 -9.79 -1.35
C ALA A 70 -11.80 -11.22 -1.86
N ASN A 71 -11.45 -12.23 -1.05
CA ASN A 71 -11.56 -13.63 -1.42
C ASN A 71 -12.06 -14.46 -0.24
N ASP A 72 -13.13 -15.22 -0.46
CA ASP A 72 -13.79 -16.04 0.55
C ASP A 72 -13.22 -17.46 0.67
N ASN A 73 -12.39 -17.90 -0.27
CA ASN A 73 -11.71 -19.21 -0.30
C ASN A 73 -12.58 -20.38 0.20
N GLY A 74 -13.75 -20.57 -0.45
CA GLY A 74 -14.69 -21.65 -0.15
C GLY A 74 -15.65 -21.41 1.01
N GLU A 75 -15.54 -20.29 1.74
CA GLU A 75 -16.61 -19.84 2.62
C GLU A 75 -17.81 -19.32 1.80
N PRO A 76 -19.02 -19.23 2.38
CA PRO A 76 -20.17 -18.64 1.68
C PRO A 76 -19.86 -17.23 1.19
N SER A 77 -20.33 -16.89 0.00
CA SER A 77 -20.01 -15.63 -0.66
C SER A 77 -20.27 -14.41 0.23
N GLY A 78 -19.25 -13.55 0.38
CA GLY A 78 -19.31 -12.31 1.14
C GLY A 78 -19.18 -12.46 2.66
N THR A 79 -18.91 -13.67 3.17
CA THR A 79 -18.85 -13.90 4.62
C THR A 79 -17.44 -13.78 5.22
N ALA A 80 -16.42 -13.77 4.39
CA ALA A 80 -15.01 -13.70 4.83
C ALA A 80 -14.24 -12.53 4.21
N GLY A 81 -14.04 -12.53 2.90
CA GLY A 81 -13.24 -11.53 2.23
C GLY A 81 -13.78 -10.10 2.37
N LYS A 82 -15.08 -9.89 2.23
CA LYS A 82 -15.72 -8.59 2.42
C LYS A 82 -15.58 -8.05 3.84
N PRO A 83 -15.85 -8.82 4.91
CA PRO A 83 -15.59 -8.39 6.28
C PRO A 83 -14.14 -7.99 6.55
N ILE A 84 -13.17 -8.73 5.99
CA ILE A 84 -11.74 -8.40 6.08
C ILE A 84 -11.46 -7.07 5.39
N LEU A 85 -11.92 -6.89 4.14
CA LEU A 85 -11.77 -5.66 3.39
C LEU A 85 -12.45 -4.47 4.10
N GLY A 86 -13.60 -4.71 4.74
CA GLY A 86 -14.28 -3.73 5.56
C GLY A 86 -13.43 -3.19 6.71
N GLN A 87 -12.60 -4.03 7.34
CA GLN A 87 -11.67 -3.59 8.39
C GLN A 87 -10.50 -2.78 7.83
N ILE A 88 -9.98 -3.15 6.66
CA ILE A 88 -8.98 -2.34 5.96
C ILE A 88 -9.55 -0.94 5.65
N ASN A 89 -10.79 -0.89 5.16
CA ASN A 89 -11.45 0.37 4.81
C ASN A 89 -11.77 1.24 6.03
N SER A 90 -12.30 0.68 7.10
CA SER A 90 -12.68 1.45 8.30
C SER A 90 -11.47 2.03 9.04
N ASN A 91 -10.28 1.45 8.86
CA ASN A 91 -9.02 1.96 9.39
C ASN A 91 -8.25 2.82 8.37
N GLU A 92 -8.81 3.06 7.17
CA GLU A 92 -8.20 3.84 6.08
C GLU A 92 -6.81 3.34 5.65
N LEU A 93 -6.55 2.03 5.83
CA LEU A 93 -5.26 1.42 5.49
C LEU A 93 -5.16 1.11 4.00
N THR A 94 -3.95 1.20 3.46
CA THR A 94 -3.57 0.74 2.13
C THR A 94 -2.17 0.12 2.15
N ASP A 95 -1.71 -0.43 1.02
CA ASP A 95 -0.48 -1.21 0.95
C ASP A 95 -0.44 -2.32 2.01
N ILE A 96 -1.56 -3.03 2.14
CA ILE A 96 -1.79 -4.05 3.14
C ILE A 96 -2.50 -5.28 2.56
N LEU A 97 -2.06 -6.46 3.00
CA LEU A 97 -2.75 -7.73 2.82
C LEU A 97 -3.14 -8.27 4.19
N ILE A 98 -4.39 -8.67 4.37
CA ILE A 98 -4.83 -9.41 5.56
C ILE A 98 -5.29 -10.79 5.12
N ILE A 99 -4.66 -11.82 5.68
CA ILE A 99 -5.02 -13.22 5.52
C ILE A 99 -5.69 -13.68 6.80
N VAL A 100 -6.82 -14.37 6.70
CA VAL A 100 -7.48 -15.00 7.86
C VAL A 100 -7.63 -16.49 7.59
N VAL A 101 -6.98 -17.29 8.40
CA VAL A 101 -7.00 -18.74 8.39
C VAL A 101 -8.04 -19.25 9.37
N ARG A 102 -8.92 -20.12 8.94
CA ARG A 102 -9.96 -20.72 9.80
C ARG A 102 -9.76 -22.19 10.02
N TYR A 103 -9.84 -22.59 11.28
CA TYR A 103 -9.98 -23.95 11.73
C TYR A 103 -11.39 -24.15 12.31
N PHE A 104 -12.17 -25.07 11.75
CA PHE A 104 -13.52 -25.38 12.18
C PHE A 104 -13.55 -26.10 13.53
N GLY A 105 -14.39 -25.62 14.45
CA GLY A 105 -14.51 -26.17 15.81
C GLY A 105 -15.63 -27.18 16.03
N GLY A 106 -16.23 -27.70 14.95
CA GLY A 106 -17.32 -28.69 15.03
C GLY A 106 -18.73 -28.07 15.15
N ILE A 107 -18.86 -26.78 15.38
CA ILE A 107 -20.13 -26.06 15.51
C ILE A 107 -20.25 -25.03 14.40
N LYS A 108 -21.31 -25.10 13.60
CA LYS A 108 -21.57 -24.13 12.53
C LYS A 108 -21.89 -22.75 13.09
N LEU A 109 -21.25 -21.72 12.53
CA LEU A 109 -21.49 -20.33 12.93
C LEU A 109 -22.65 -19.67 12.19
N GLY A 110 -22.98 -20.20 11.00
CA GLY A 110 -23.88 -19.54 10.04
C GLY A 110 -23.21 -18.33 9.35
N THR A 111 -23.88 -17.77 8.36
CA THR A 111 -23.34 -16.67 7.56
C THR A 111 -23.08 -15.42 8.40
N SER A 112 -24.01 -15.04 9.27
CA SER A 112 -23.86 -13.88 10.18
C SER A 112 -22.73 -14.07 11.17
N GLY A 113 -22.58 -15.29 11.74
CA GLY A 113 -21.48 -15.60 12.66
C GLY A 113 -20.12 -15.59 11.99
N LEU A 114 -20.02 -16.04 10.74
CA LEU A 114 -18.80 -15.97 9.93
C LEU A 114 -18.39 -14.50 9.67
N ILE A 115 -19.32 -13.66 9.25
CA ILE A 115 -19.06 -12.24 9.02
C ILE A 115 -18.47 -11.58 10.28
N VAL A 116 -19.08 -11.81 11.45
CA VAL A 116 -18.60 -11.29 12.72
C VAL A 116 -17.21 -11.80 13.05
N ALA A 117 -16.96 -13.12 12.85
CA ALA A 117 -15.69 -13.74 13.19
C ALA A 117 -14.53 -13.27 12.31
N TYR A 118 -14.71 -13.21 10.98
CA TYR A 118 -13.69 -12.70 10.07
C TYR A 118 -13.40 -11.23 10.29
N LYS A 119 -14.44 -10.41 10.54
CA LYS A 119 -14.30 -9.00 10.93
C LYS A 119 -13.49 -8.85 12.22
N ALA A 120 -13.83 -9.61 13.27
CA ALA A 120 -13.16 -9.54 14.56
C ALA A 120 -11.69 -9.98 14.46
N ALA A 121 -11.40 -11.08 13.76
CA ALA A 121 -10.03 -11.54 13.56
C ALA A 121 -9.16 -10.50 12.82
N ALA A 122 -9.67 -9.92 11.74
CA ALA A 122 -8.97 -8.84 11.03
C ALA A 122 -8.75 -7.62 11.92
N ALA A 123 -9.74 -7.22 12.73
CA ALA A 123 -9.61 -6.13 13.70
C ALA A 123 -8.51 -6.38 14.72
N GLU A 124 -8.38 -7.60 15.25
CA GLU A 124 -7.32 -7.98 16.20
C GLU A 124 -5.92 -7.85 15.55
N ALA A 125 -5.75 -8.30 14.31
CA ALA A 125 -4.48 -8.14 13.60
C ALA A 125 -4.12 -6.67 13.37
N ILE A 126 -5.09 -5.83 13.01
CA ILE A 126 -4.88 -4.38 12.84
C ILE A 126 -4.58 -3.72 14.19
N ALA A 127 -5.26 -4.11 15.27
CA ALA A 127 -5.01 -3.56 16.62
C ALA A 127 -3.60 -3.89 17.12
N ALA A 128 -3.05 -5.04 16.72
CA ALA A 128 -1.67 -5.44 17.04
C ALA A 128 -0.62 -4.79 16.15
N ALA A 129 -1.03 -4.14 15.04
CA ALA A 129 -0.13 -3.53 14.07
C ALA A 129 0.36 -2.15 14.52
N THR A 130 1.56 -1.80 14.12
CA THR A 130 2.07 -0.42 14.17
C THR A 130 1.65 0.31 12.90
N VAL A 131 0.61 1.14 13.01
CA VAL A 131 0.15 1.98 11.90
C VAL A 131 1.09 3.17 11.72
N ILE A 132 1.53 3.39 10.48
CA ILE A 132 2.39 4.50 10.08
C ILE A 132 1.75 5.29 8.95
N GLU A 133 2.09 6.58 8.88
CA GLU A 133 1.74 7.44 7.77
C GLU A 133 2.94 7.58 6.82
N LYS A 134 2.68 7.49 5.51
CA LYS A 134 3.68 7.70 4.46
C LYS A 134 3.21 8.80 3.52
N THR A 135 4.17 9.45 2.85
CA THR A 135 3.90 10.43 1.80
C THR A 135 3.72 9.75 0.44
N VAL A 136 2.94 10.40 -0.41
CA VAL A 136 2.87 10.09 -1.83
C VAL A 136 3.88 10.99 -2.52
N ASP A 137 4.94 10.40 -3.06
CA ASP A 137 5.98 11.12 -3.77
C ASP A 137 5.82 10.93 -5.28
N GLU A 138 6.19 11.93 -6.05
CA GLU A 138 6.23 11.92 -7.50
C GLU A 138 7.65 12.18 -7.99
N GLU A 139 7.97 11.66 -9.17
CA GLU A 139 9.26 11.87 -9.83
C GLU A 139 9.09 12.77 -11.03
N VAL A 140 10.11 13.54 -11.32
CA VAL A 140 10.23 14.34 -12.53
C VAL A 140 11.64 14.26 -13.05
N THR A 141 11.78 14.00 -14.34
CA THR A 141 13.09 14.04 -15.03
C THR A 141 13.16 15.29 -15.90
N ILE A 142 14.22 16.05 -15.74
CA ILE A 142 14.50 17.25 -16.54
C ILE A 142 15.79 17.08 -17.35
N MET A 143 15.82 17.66 -18.52
CA MET A 143 17.04 17.89 -19.33
C MET A 143 17.26 19.39 -19.48
N PHE A 144 18.52 19.82 -19.44
CA PHE A 144 18.89 21.22 -19.58
C PHE A 144 20.34 21.35 -20.04
N GLU A 145 20.68 22.50 -20.61
CA GLU A 145 22.06 22.79 -21.04
C GLU A 145 22.92 23.20 -19.86
N TYR A 146 24.20 22.82 -19.89
CA TYR A 146 25.17 23.08 -18.80
C TYR A 146 25.24 24.54 -18.32
N PRO A 147 25.17 25.60 -19.18
CA PRO A 147 25.17 26.98 -18.70
C PRO A 147 24.06 27.31 -17.69
N PHE A 148 22.95 26.59 -17.70
CA PHE A 148 21.81 26.80 -16.83
C PHE A 148 21.84 25.94 -15.55
N MET A 149 22.94 25.20 -15.33
CA MET A 149 23.13 24.37 -14.12
C MET A 149 22.89 25.15 -12.82
N ASN A 150 23.39 26.36 -12.71
CA ASN A 150 23.24 27.16 -11.48
C ASN A 150 21.78 27.54 -11.22
N ASP A 151 20.99 27.78 -12.26
CA ASP A 151 19.57 28.12 -12.12
C ASP A 151 18.77 26.90 -11.67
N VAL A 152 19.04 25.72 -12.26
CA VAL A 152 18.44 24.46 -11.82
C VAL A 152 18.82 24.13 -10.38
N MET A 153 20.11 24.20 -10.04
CA MET A 153 20.60 23.89 -8.68
C MET A 153 20.07 24.85 -7.63
N ARG A 154 19.82 26.12 -7.96
CA ARG A 154 19.16 27.07 -7.07
C ARG A 154 17.73 26.60 -6.74
N ILE A 155 16.96 26.15 -7.77
CA ILE A 155 15.60 25.64 -7.57
C ILE A 155 15.64 24.37 -6.72
N VAL A 156 16.54 23.44 -7.01
CA VAL A 156 16.74 22.22 -6.24
C VAL A 156 17.06 22.52 -4.78
N LYS A 157 17.94 23.50 -4.51
CA LYS A 157 18.29 23.90 -3.15
C LYS A 157 17.12 24.54 -2.39
N GLU A 158 16.26 25.29 -3.08
CA GLU A 158 15.14 25.99 -2.46
C GLU A 158 13.91 25.12 -2.25
N GLU A 159 13.65 24.15 -3.14
CA GLU A 159 12.50 23.23 -3.06
C GLU A 159 12.86 21.91 -2.38
N GLU A 160 14.14 21.61 -2.21
CA GLU A 160 14.69 20.44 -1.52
C GLU A 160 14.16 19.08 -1.99
N PRO A 161 14.00 18.83 -3.33
CA PRO A 161 13.68 17.49 -3.79
C PRO A 161 14.85 16.53 -3.56
N GLU A 162 14.55 15.25 -3.43
CA GLU A 162 15.56 14.19 -3.48
C GLU A 162 16.09 14.03 -4.90
N ILE A 163 17.41 14.05 -5.09
CA ILE A 163 18.05 13.79 -6.39
C ILE A 163 18.27 12.29 -6.51
N LEU A 164 17.52 11.62 -7.39
CA LEU A 164 17.62 10.18 -7.62
C LEU A 164 18.73 9.84 -8.60
N ARG A 165 18.85 10.62 -9.68
CA ARG A 165 19.83 10.44 -10.73
C ARG A 165 20.26 11.80 -11.25
N GLN A 166 21.50 11.86 -11.71
CA GLN A 166 22.04 13.03 -12.36
C GLN A 166 23.10 12.61 -13.38
N SER A 167 23.13 13.25 -14.54
CA SER A 167 24.15 13.10 -15.58
C SER A 167 24.54 14.47 -16.10
N TYR A 168 25.84 14.65 -16.38
CA TYR A 168 26.43 15.91 -16.79
C TYR A 168 27.25 15.73 -18.08
N ASP A 169 26.66 15.05 -19.06
CA ASP A 169 27.25 14.89 -20.40
C ASP A 169 27.00 16.15 -21.25
N MET A 170 26.93 16.01 -22.56
CA MET A 170 26.63 17.13 -23.47
C MET A 170 25.29 17.78 -23.14
N ASP A 171 24.29 16.98 -22.79
CA ASP A 171 23.03 17.43 -22.19
C ASP A 171 23.00 16.98 -20.72
N CYS A 172 22.76 17.92 -19.81
CA CYS A 172 22.58 17.61 -18.42
C CYS A 172 21.18 17.03 -18.18
N SER A 173 21.10 15.97 -17.39
CA SER A 173 19.82 15.41 -16.96
C SER A 173 19.77 15.21 -15.45
N MET A 174 18.59 15.36 -14.86
CA MET A 174 18.37 15.16 -13.42
C MET A 174 16.97 14.58 -13.19
N THR A 175 16.91 13.49 -12.41
CA THR A 175 15.65 12.92 -11.92
C THR A 175 15.49 13.31 -10.47
N LEU A 176 14.39 13.99 -10.17
CA LEU A 176 14.06 14.55 -8.86
C LEU A 176 12.80 13.88 -8.34
N ARG A 177 12.77 13.57 -7.04
CA ARG A 177 11.60 13.08 -6.32
C ARG A 177 11.19 14.09 -5.27
N ILE A 178 9.90 14.39 -5.20
CA ILE A 178 9.34 15.28 -4.21
C ILE A 178 7.91 14.85 -3.87
N ARG A 179 7.45 15.25 -2.72
CA ARG A 179 6.08 15.06 -2.27
C ARG A 179 5.08 15.56 -3.31
N SER A 180 4.04 14.77 -3.60
CA SER A 180 3.07 15.02 -4.69
C SER A 180 2.43 16.42 -4.60
N SER A 181 2.11 16.90 -3.40
CA SER A 181 1.56 18.26 -3.21
C SER A 181 2.54 19.39 -3.58
N MET A 182 3.84 19.10 -3.60
CA MET A 182 4.89 20.08 -3.95
C MET A 182 5.31 20.00 -5.42
N MET A 183 5.00 18.92 -6.11
CA MET A 183 5.39 18.68 -7.50
C MET A 183 4.93 19.80 -8.46
N PRO A 184 3.68 20.31 -8.41
CA PRO A 184 3.25 21.39 -9.30
C PRO A 184 4.11 22.65 -9.17
N LYS A 185 4.52 23.00 -7.96
CA LYS A 185 5.39 24.16 -7.71
C LYS A 185 6.79 23.93 -8.27
N LEU A 186 7.36 22.76 -8.05
CA LEU A 186 8.68 22.39 -8.58
C LEU A 186 8.68 22.43 -10.10
N ARG A 187 7.72 21.78 -10.76
CA ARG A 187 7.58 21.79 -12.23
C ARG A 187 7.47 23.22 -12.78
N ALA A 188 6.59 24.04 -12.24
CA ALA A 188 6.39 25.42 -12.68
C ALA A 188 7.65 26.31 -12.55
N ARG A 189 8.54 25.98 -11.62
CA ARG A 189 9.83 26.68 -11.47
C ARG A 189 10.86 26.18 -12.46
N LEU A 190 10.95 24.86 -12.66
CA LEU A 190 11.89 24.24 -13.60
C LEU A 190 11.58 24.64 -15.05
N GLU A 191 10.30 24.69 -15.44
CA GLU A 191 9.86 25.14 -16.76
C GLU A 191 10.23 26.58 -17.13
N LYS A 192 10.55 27.41 -16.13
CA LYS A 192 11.01 28.80 -16.33
C LYS A 192 12.49 28.89 -16.66
N VAL A 193 13.27 27.84 -16.50
CA VAL A 193 14.67 27.79 -16.91
C VAL A 193 14.71 27.63 -18.42
N GLU A 194 15.41 28.53 -19.12
CA GLU A 194 15.31 28.77 -20.58
C GLU A 194 15.49 27.51 -21.44
N THR A 195 16.36 26.57 -21.05
CA THR A 195 16.62 25.34 -21.83
C THR A 195 16.07 24.09 -21.17
N ALA A 196 15.43 24.21 -20.00
CA ALA A 196 14.94 23.06 -19.27
C ALA A 196 13.72 22.45 -19.98
N ARG A 197 13.75 21.13 -20.14
CA ARG A 197 12.64 20.34 -20.68
C ARG A 197 12.31 19.24 -19.70
N ILE A 198 11.05 19.17 -19.30
CA ILE A 198 10.53 18.04 -18.51
C ILE A 198 10.29 16.88 -19.46
N LEU A 199 10.85 15.72 -19.13
CA LEU A 199 10.58 14.48 -19.82
C LEU A 199 9.30 13.89 -19.23
N GLU A 200 8.29 13.68 -20.06
CA GLU A 200 7.11 12.90 -19.66
C GLU A 200 7.49 11.42 -19.73
N GLU A 201 7.19 10.68 -18.66
CA GLU A 201 7.31 9.22 -18.69
C GLU A 201 6.10 8.67 -19.46
N ASP A 202 6.38 7.86 -20.53
CA ASP A 202 5.38 7.12 -21.28
C ASP A 202 4.70 6.01 -20.45
#